data_c0bffa9f6c220f9e1f4fedabf08b6bfa
#
_entry.id   c0bffa9f6c220f9e1f4fedabf08b6bfa
#
_cell.length_a   1.000
_cell.length_b   1.000
_cell.length_c   1.000
_cell.angle_alpha   90.00
_cell.angle_beta   90.00
_cell.angle_gamma   90.00
#
_symmetry.space_group_name_H-M   'P 1'
#
loop_
_entity.id
_entity.type
_entity.pdbx_description
1 polymer ?
#
loop_
_entity_poly.entity_id
_entity_poly.type
_entity_poly.pdbx_seq_one_letter_code
_entity_poly.pdbx_strand_id
1 'polypeptide(L)'
;MYKRQVKNLDGTQLFPQTYDKELWKRAADAADAAINCCLGAGIQMSLSGENSINKYEKMFYSNTSNPEFILASIQTYGIYEDVSCNSHSEDKGGWGRFSIMQNQVDAYETADGHLPFLMDDDGCIIYDSNGQPTVNPESNYSESGFTHVDELWDGTSWQPCTNVYKDLNGAVVNDMGKYDLYNMYVNRDPRFYASLTFQGAKFRNATEGLERCYHFAYWRNLEYYTYWWVDGYPNVNTNNETGYGLRKFMNPVADIKNWIGTSSNYPLFRLAELYLIKAEALNEYYESPNQDVYDAINEVRSRVEMPDLPIVSEDNTKIGMRKRIRNERRVELFFEGHRFWDVRRWKIGDKCFGIPNYRMNAQPTEAEIMAKANELGYTSMTDNANNPDYWWDRVWNSRDAGLQIYYKRTVDVNCVFSDKMYLFPIPQGDINKNLNLVQNYGW
;
A
#
# COMPACT_ATOMS: atom_id res chain seq x y z
N MET A 1 -11.78 4.71 22.86
CA MET A 1 -11.33 4.30 24.19
C MET A 1 -9.89 4.77 24.47
N TYR A 2 -8.96 4.66 23.57
CA TYR A 2 -7.56 5.01 23.78
C TYR A 2 -7.28 6.51 23.96
N LYS A 3 -8.08 7.41 23.38
CA LYS A 3 -7.97 8.87 23.61
C LYS A 3 -8.26 9.30 25.06
N ARG A 4 -8.80 8.44 25.90
CA ARG A 4 -9.08 8.74 27.33
C ARG A 4 -7.81 9.02 28.16
N GLN A 5 -6.63 8.72 27.62
CA GLN A 5 -5.34 9.01 28.25
C GLN A 5 -4.80 10.42 27.94
N VAL A 6 -5.50 11.19 27.11
CA VAL A 6 -5.06 12.55 26.75
C VAL A 6 -5.42 13.52 27.86
N LYS A 7 -4.45 14.35 28.25
CA LYS A 7 -4.53 15.32 29.32
C LYS A 7 -4.26 16.72 28.79
N ASN A 8 -4.78 17.71 29.50
CA ASN A 8 -4.38 19.11 29.33
C ASN A 8 -3.01 19.40 29.93
N LEU A 9 -2.49 20.61 29.72
CA LEU A 9 -1.22 21.10 30.30
C LEU A 9 -1.18 21.02 31.83
N ASP A 10 -2.30 21.25 32.50
CA ASP A 10 -2.46 21.15 33.94
C ASP A 10 -2.64 19.72 34.46
N GLY A 11 -2.56 18.72 33.56
CA GLY A 11 -2.79 17.32 33.90
C GLY A 11 -4.26 16.91 33.95
N THR A 12 -5.20 17.84 33.76
CA THR A 12 -6.63 17.54 33.72
C THR A 12 -6.93 16.63 32.54
N GLN A 13 -7.64 15.55 32.79
CA GLN A 13 -7.99 14.57 31.76
C GLN A 13 -9.16 15.07 30.92
N LEU A 14 -8.98 15.00 29.59
CA LEU A 14 -9.98 15.47 28.63
C LEU A 14 -11.17 14.51 28.46
N PHE A 15 -11.02 13.28 28.90
CA PHE A 15 -12.04 12.23 28.74
C PHE A 15 -12.19 11.38 29.99
N PRO A 16 -13.37 10.80 30.25
CA PRO A 16 -13.57 9.89 31.40
C PRO A 16 -12.58 8.74 31.39
N GLN A 17 -11.98 8.43 32.52
CA GLN A 17 -10.90 7.43 32.66
C GLN A 17 -11.43 6.01 32.85
N THR A 18 -12.65 5.89 33.36
CA THR A 18 -13.21 4.57 33.67
C THR A 18 -13.41 3.77 32.42
N TYR A 19 -12.77 2.61 32.36
CA TYR A 19 -13.00 1.64 31.31
C TYR A 19 -14.43 1.12 31.43
N ASP A 20 -15.18 1.23 30.35
CA ASP A 20 -16.52 0.71 30.25
C ASP A 20 -16.61 -0.14 28.98
N LYS A 21 -16.64 -1.45 29.15
CA LYS A 21 -16.71 -2.41 28.05
C LYS A 21 -18.03 -2.36 27.29
N GLU A 22 -19.11 -1.90 27.96
CA GLU A 22 -20.43 -1.79 27.33
C GLU A 22 -20.46 -0.78 26.18
N LEU A 23 -19.52 0.18 26.17
CA LEU A 23 -19.36 1.07 25.02
C LEU A 23 -18.90 0.33 23.75
N TRP A 24 -18.15 -0.76 23.91
CA TRP A 24 -17.79 -1.62 22.78
C TRP A 24 -19.00 -2.42 22.29
N LYS A 25 -19.81 -2.96 23.22
CA LYS A 25 -21.06 -3.65 22.86
C LYS A 25 -22.00 -2.72 22.09
N ARG A 26 -22.18 -1.48 22.56
CA ARG A 26 -22.98 -0.48 21.86
C ARG A 26 -22.46 -0.17 20.46
N ALA A 27 -21.14 -0.10 20.29
CA ALA A 27 -20.53 0.11 18.98
C ALA A 27 -20.78 -1.08 18.05
N ALA A 28 -20.66 -2.32 18.54
CA ALA A 28 -20.96 -3.52 17.81
C ALA A 28 -22.42 -3.59 17.39
N ASP A 29 -23.35 -3.32 18.30
CA ASP A 29 -24.79 -3.32 18.03
C ASP A 29 -25.19 -2.25 17.01
N ALA A 30 -24.57 -1.07 17.08
CA ALA A 30 -24.80 -0.01 16.09
C ALA A 30 -24.27 -0.39 14.71
N ALA A 31 -23.09 -1.01 14.64
CA ALA A 31 -22.53 -1.50 13.39
C ALA A 31 -23.40 -2.61 12.77
N ASP A 32 -23.87 -3.55 13.60
CA ASP A 32 -24.77 -4.62 13.16
C ASP A 32 -26.09 -4.07 12.63
N ALA A 33 -26.71 -3.13 13.34
CA ALA A 33 -27.93 -2.46 12.88
C ALA A 33 -27.72 -1.71 11.55
N ALA A 34 -26.58 -1.04 11.40
CA ALA A 34 -26.23 -0.35 10.16
C ALA A 34 -26.00 -1.34 8.99
N ILE A 35 -25.31 -2.45 9.23
CA ILE A 35 -25.12 -3.52 8.24
C ILE A 35 -26.48 -4.06 7.79
N ASN A 36 -27.36 -4.41 8.72
CA ASN A 36 -28.68 -4.92 8.39
C ASN A 36 -29.53 -3.92 7.59
N CYS A 37 -29.43 -2.63 7.94
CA CYS A 37 -30.11 -1.58 7.18
C CYS A 37 -29.55 -1.46 5.73
N CYS A 38 -28.23 -1.53 5.57
CA CYS A 38 -27.57 -1.52 4.26
C CYS A 38 -27.98 -2.70 3.39
N LEU A 39 -27.96 -3.91 3.97
CA LEU A 39 -28.36 -5.13 3.27
C LEU A 39 -29.83 -5.07 2.86
N GLY A 40 -30.70 -4.58 3.74
CA GLY A 40 -32.11 -4.35 3.44
C GLY A 40 -32.37 -3.31 2.35
N ALA A 41 -31.43 -2.38 2.15
CA ALA A 41 -31.47 -1.39 1.08
C ALA A 41 -30.80 -1.87 -0.23
N GLY A 42 -30.29 -3.11 -0.28
CA GLY A 42 -29.61 -3.68 -1.43
C GLY A 42 -28.12 -3.30 -1.52
N ILE A 43 -27.57 -2.66 -0.49
CA ILE A 43 -26.12 -2.42 -0.37
C ILE A 43 -25.52 -3.73 0.15
N GLN A 44 -24.51 -4.25 -0.56
CA GLN A 44 -23.90 -5.54 -0.23
C GLN A 44 -22.43 -5.54 -0.56
N MET A 45 -21.66 -6.42 0.07
CA MET A 45 -20.26 -6.64 -0.31
C MET A 45 -20.22 -7.07 -1.78
N SER A 46 -19.29 -6.51 -2.53
CA SER A 46 -19.14 -6.84 -3.95
C SER A 46 -18.95 -8.34 -4.11
N LEU A 47 -19.87 -8.97 -4.85
CA LEU A 47 -20.02 -10.41 -4.87
C LEU A 47 -18.91 -11.14 -5.62
N SER A 48 -18.56 -12.32 -5.09
CA SER A 48 -17.76 -13.35 -5.72
C SER A 48 -18.40 -13.84 -7.05
N GLY A 49 -17.61 -14.38 -7.95
CA GLY A 49 -18.11 -15.09 -9.14
C GLY A 49 -17.46 -14.74 -10.47
N GLU A 50 -16.82 -13.62 -10.59
CA GLU A 50 -15.81 -13.31 -11.61
C GLU A 50 -14.66 -12.70 -10.87
N ASN A 51 -13.44 -12.97 -11.26
CA ASN A 51 -12.21 -12.50 -10.68
C ASN A 51 -12.37 -11.42 -9.59
N SER A 52 -12.27 -11.81 -8.33
CA SER A 52 -12.54 -11.00 -7.14
C SER A 52 -11.67 -9.73 -7.08
N ILE A 53 -10.44 -9.81 -7.61
CA ILE A 53 -9.52 -8.68 -7.69
C ILE A 53 -10.08 -7.61 -8.64
N ASN A 54 -10.58 -8.01 -9.80
CA ASN A 54 -11.15 -7.08 -10.78
C ASN A 54 -12.35 -6.33 -10.20
N LYS A 55 -13.21 -7.01 -9.46
CA LYS A 55 -14.35 -6.38 -8.79
C LYS A 55 -13.90 -5.38 -7.73
N TYR A 56 -12.87 -5.74 -6.96
CA TYR A 56 -12.29 -4.85 -5.97
C TYR A 56 -11.69 -3.60 -6.62
N GLU A 57 -10.88 -3.73 -7.67
CA GLU A 57 -10.34 -2.58 -8.40
C GLU A 57 -11.44 -1.72 -9.03
N LYS A 58 -12.39 -2.35 -9.76
CA LYS A 58 -13.50 -1.66 -10.43
C LYS A 58 -14.32 -0.80 -9.48
N MET A 59 -14.48 -1.24 -8.24
CA MET A 59 -15.21 -0.51 -7.23
C MET A 59 -14.68 0.91 -7.05
N PHE A 60 -13.38 1.12 -7.20
CA PHE A 60 -12.74 2.40 -6.92
C PHE A 60 -12.59 3.33 -8.14
N TYR A 61 -12.63 2.81 -9.34
CA TYR A 61 -12.52 3.64 -10.55
C TYR A 61 -13.80 3.71 -11.39
N SER A 62 -14.82 2.95 -11.03
CA SER A 62 -16.11 3.02 -11.71
C SER A 62 -16.95 4.19 -11.18
N ASN A 63 -17.55 4.96 -12.10
CA ASN A 63 -18.53 5.99 -11.77
C ASN A 63 -19.98 5.51 -11.80
N THR A 64 -20.18 4.23 -12.08
CA THR A 64 -21.51 3.58 -12.02
C THR A 64 -21.89 3.24 -10.57
N SER A 65 -23.13 2.87 -10.34
CA SER A 65 -23.60 2.48 -9.02
C SER A 65 -22.71 1.39 -8.42
N ASN A 66 -22.10 1.70 -7.29
CA ASN A 66 -21.27 0.74 -6.55
C ASN A 66 -22.15 0.05 -5.50
N PRO A 67 -22.24 -1.29 -5.50
CA PRO A 67 -23.10 -2.00 -4.58
C PRO A 67 -22.68 -1.89 -3.11
N GLU A 68 -21.41 -1.56 -2.84
CA GLU A 68 -20.84 -1.52 -1.48
C GLU A 68 -20.83 -0.11 -0.86
N PHE A 69 -20.89 0.95 -1.68
CA PHE A 69 -20.78 2.32 -1.16
C PHE A 69 -22.08 2.78 -0.50
N ILE A 70 -21.98 3.25 0.74
CA ILE A 70 -23.07 3.86 1.49
C ILE A 70 -23.13 5.35 1.16
N LEU A 71 -21.97 6.00 1.16
CA LEU A 71 -21.83 7.41 0.82
C LEU A 71 -20.50 7.61 0.08
N ALA A 72 -20.57 8.28 -1.05
CA ALA A 72 -19.39 8.61 -1.84
C ALA A 72 -19.41 10.08 -2.26
N SER A 73 -18.22 10.65 -2.39
CA SER A 73 -18.05 11.94 -3.06
C SER A 73 -17.88 11.67 -4.55
N ILE A 74 -18.76 12.23 -5.35
CA ILE A 74 -18.65 12.17 -6.81
C ILE A 74 -17.61 13.19 -7.23
N GLN A 75 -16.52 12.69 -7.78
CA GLN A 75 -15.42 13.53 -8.25
C GLN A 75 -15.43 13.54 -9.77
N THR A 76 -15.72 14.69 -10.35
CA THR A 76 -15.42 14.97 -11.74
C THR A 76 -14.10 15.73 -11.79
N TYR A 77 -13.02 14.99 -11.95
CA TYR A 77 -11.71 15.62 -12.03
C TYR A 77 -11.39 16.07 -13.45
N GLY A 78 -10.72 17.22 -13.55
CA GLY A 78 -9.86 17.48 -14.69
C GLY A 78 -8.71 16.47 -14.70
N ILE A 79 -8.13 16.22 -15.86
CA ILE A 79 -7.05 15.22 -16.01
C ILE A 79 -5.89 15.40 -15.03
N TYR A 80 -5.58 16.64 -14.64
CA TYR A 80 -4.52 16.95 -13.68
C TYR A 80 -4.81 16.53 -12.24
N GLU A 81 -6.08 16.33 -11.94
CA GLU A 81 -6.56 15.95 -10.62
C GLU A 81 -6.87 14.46 -10.53
N ASP A 82 -6.86 13.77 -11.67
CA ASP A 82 -7.10 12.33 -11.75
C ASP A 82 -6.01 11.57 -11.00
N VAL A 83 -6.42 10.63 -10.15
CA VAL A 83 -5.52 9.71 -9.47
C VAL A 83 -4.66 8.95 -10.48
N SER A 84 -5.21 8.57 -11.63
CA SER A 84 -4.47 7.91 -12.71
C SER A 84 -3.30 8.78 -13.19
N CYS A 85 -3.51 10.08 -13.39
CA CYS A 85 -2.44 11.00 -13.80
C CYS A 85 -1.31 11.09 -12.76
N ASN A 86 -1.66 11.11 -11.46
CA ASN A 86 -0.68 11.18 -10.40
C ASN A 86 -0.03 9.83 -10.04
N SER A 87 -0.66 8.72 -10.42
CA SER A 87 -0.15 7.37 -10.14
C SER A 87 0.75 6.82 -11.24
N HIS A 88 0.50 7.21 -12.49
CA HIS A 88 1.34 6.82 -13.61
C HIS A 88 2.64 7.63 -13.65
N SER A 89 3.71 6.99 -14.10
CA SER A 89 4.96 7.67 -14.42
C SER A 89 4.84 8.52 -15.70
N GLU A 90 5.85 9.34 -15.96
CA GLU A 90 5.89 10.24 -17.11
C GLU A 90 5.83 9.49 -18.45
N ASP A 91 6.47 8.33 -18.57
CA ASP A 91 6.44 7.51 -19.80
C ASP A 91 5.04 6.99 -20.12
N LYS A 92 4.19 6.87 -19.12
CA LYS A 92 2.79 6.49 -19.23
C LYS A 92 1.85 7.71 -19.30
N GLY A 93 2.43 8.91 -19.40
CA GLY A 93 1.72 10.18 -19.49
C GLY A 93 1.31 10.76 -18.14
N GLY A 94 1.77 10.18 -17.04
CA GLY A 94 1.47 10.62 -15.69
C GLY A 94 2.62 11.44 -15.06
N TRP A 95 2.53 11.65 -13.76
CA TRP A 95 3.47 12.47 -12.99
C TRP A 95 4.14 11.74 -11.83
N GLY A 96 3.78 10.48 -11.57
CA GLY A 96 4.43 9.61 -10.58
C GLY A 96 4.42 10.14 -9.14
N ARG A 97 3.47 11.02 -8.78
CA ARG A 97 3.49 11.75 -7.50
C ARG A 97 3.05 10.92 -6.30
N PHE A 98 2.32 9.83 -6.51
CA PHE A 98 1.90 8.95 -5.42
C PHE A 98 2.92 7.85 -5.21
N SER A 99 3.87 8.10 -4.35
CA SER A 99 4.87 7.15 -3.90
C SER A 99 4.41 6.45 -2.62
N ILE A 100 4.38 5.13 -2.63
CA ILE A 100 3.93 4.32 -1.51
C ILE A 100 5.14 3.83 -0.71
N MET A 101 5.10 4.03 0.60
CA MET A 101 6.18 3.58 1.48
C MET A 101 6.19 2.06 1.64
N GLN A 102 7.38 1.49 1.75
CA GLN A 102 7.58 0.06 2.03
C GLN A 102 6.80 -0.41 3.26
N ASN A 103 6.67 0.44 4.27
CA ASN A 103 5.87 0.15 5.45
C ASN A 103 4.41 -0.24 5.14
N GLN A 104 3.82 0.27 4.05
CA GLN A 104 2.49 -0.14 3.61
C GLN A 104 2.53 -1.48 2.85
N VAL A 105 3.54 -1.68 2.03
CA VAL A 105 3.78 -2.93 1.30
C VAL A 105 3.92 -4.11 2.27
N ASP A 106 4.58 -3.88 3.39
CA ASP A 106 4.82 -4.87 4.44
C ASP A 106 3.53 -5.34 5.14
N ALA A 107 2.46 -4.58 5.07
CA ALA A 107 1.19 -4.90 5.73
C ALA A 107 0.36 -5.97 5.01
N TYR A 108 0.60 -6.18 3.72
CA TYR A 108 -0.17 -7.18 2.97
C TYR A 108 0.27 -8.59 3.36
N GLU A 109 -0.68 -9.45 3.65
CA GLU A 109 -0.45 -10.85 3.98
C GLU A 109 0.07 -11.66 2.78
N THR A 110 0.53 -12.86 3.02
CA THR A 110 0.71 -13.87 1.96
C THR A 110 -0.65 -14.43 1.54
N ALA A 111 -0.75 -15.01 0.36
CA ALA A 111 -2.02 -15.52 -0.17
C ALA A 111 -2.65 -16.63 0.69
N ASP A 112 -1.84 -17.31 1.48
CA ASP A 112 -2.27 -18.31 2.47
C ASP A 112 -2.69 -17.68 3.83
N GLY A 113 -2.71 -16.34 3.90
CA GLY A 113 -3.22 -15.59 5.04
C GLY A 113 -2.24 -15.39 6.19
N HIS A 114 -0.96 -15.68 6.02
CA HIS A 114 0.04 -15.41 7.05
C HIS A 114 0.54 -13.96 6.95
N LEU A 115 0.76 -13.36 8.12
CA LEU A 115 1.46 -12.07 8.21
C LEU A 115 2.93 -12.26 7.82
N PRO A 116 3.49 -11.46 6.89
CA PRO A 116 4.90 -11.62 6.46
C PRO A 116 5.90 -11.39 7.59
N PHE A 117 5.55 -10.51 8.52
CA PHE A 117 6.42 -10.08 9.61
C PHE A 117 5.77 -10.27 10.96
N LEU A 118 6.59 -10.45 11.98
CA LEU A 118 6.14 -10.48 13.37
C LEU A 118 5.59 -9.09 13.77
N MET A 119 4.54 -9.11 14.57
CA MET A 119 3.90 -7.91 15.10
C MET A 119 3.88 -7.93 16.63
N ASP A 120 4.00 -6.74 17.23
CA ASP A 120 3.77 -6.55 18.66
C ASP A 120 2.27 -6.68 19.01
N ASP A 121 1.92 -6.60 20.29
CA ASP A 121 0.54 -6.74 20.79
C ASP A 121 -0.40 -5.64 20.27
N ASP A 122 0.14 -4.57 19.74
CA ASP A 122 -0.63 -3.49 19.13
C ASP A 122 -0.83 -3.65 17.62
N GLY A 123 -0.25 -4.69 17.01
CA GLY A 123 -0.31 -4.95 15.58
C GLY A 123 0.64 -4.05 14.77
N CYS A 124 1.74 -3.63 15.38
CA CYS A 124 2.81 -2.92 14.70
C CYS A 124 3.96 -3.89 14.40
N ILE A 125 4.55 -3.77 13.21
CA ILE A 125 5.66 -4.62 12.78
C ILE A 125 6.86 -4.42 13.71
N ILE A 126 7.50 -5.52 14.11
CA ILE A 126 8.70 -5.52 14.94
C ILE A 126 9.93 -5.40 14.04
N TYR A 127 10.75 -4.39 14.31
CA TYR A 127 12.01 -4.13 13.62
C TYR A 127 13.19 -4.55 14.52
N ASP A 128 14.24 -5.08 13.90
CA ASP A 128 15.50 -5.40 14.58
C ASP A 128 16.34 -4.12 14.85
N SER A 129 17.52 -4.30 15.44
CA SER A 129 18.45 -3.19 15.74
C SER A 129 18.99 -2.47 14.49
N ASN A 130 18.88 -3.10 13.32
CA ASN A 130 19.29 -2.52 12.03
C ASN A 130 18.11 -1.89 11.28
N GLY A 131 16.91 -1.85 11.89
CA GLY A 131 15.70 -1.34 11.27
C GLY A 131 15.11 -2.26 10.20
N GLN A 132 15.47 -3.56 10.20
CA GLN A 132 14.85 -4.52 9.32
C GLN A 132 13.65 -5.17 10.01
N PRO A 133 12.53 -5.39 9.30
CA PRO A 133 11.40 -6.08 9.89
C PRO A 133 11.74 -7.56 10.14
N THR A 134 11.27 -8.09 11.25
CA THR A 134 11.49 -9.48 11.60
C THR A 134 10.52 -10.36 10.83
N VAL A 135 11.04 -11.16 9.90
CA VAL A 135 10.23 -12.08 9.07
C VAL A 135 9.53 -13.09 9.98
N ASN A 136 8.26 -13.33 9.73
CA ASN A 136 7.48 -14.36 10.42
C ASN A 136 7.89 -15.76 9.89
N PRO A 137 8.44 -16.64 10.73
CA PRO A 137 8.91 -17.96 10.31
C PRO A 137 7.77 -18.90 9.88
N GLU A 138 6.52 -18.60 10.26
CA GLU A 138 5.35 -19.37 9.85
C GLU A 138 4.84 -18.97 8.46
N SER A 139 5.31 -17.84 7.91
CA SER A 139 4.94 -17.38 6.58
C SER A 139 5.88 -17.95 5.51
N ASN A 140 5.37 -18.12 4.30
CA ASN A 140 6.17 -18.45 3.12
C ASN A 140 6.79 -17.20 2.46
N TYR A 141 6.87 -16.08 3.19
CA TYR A 141 7.39 -14.82 2.69
C TYR A 141 8.92 -14.82 2.66
N SER A 142 9.49 -14.24 1.60
CA SER A 142 10.95 -14.08 1.46
C SER A 142 11.28 -12.73 0.82
N GLU A 143 12.31 -12.07 1.32
CA GLU A 143 12.90 -10.85 0.72
C GLU A 143 14.16 -11.16 -0.08
N SER A 144 14.34 -12.38 -0.56
CA SER A 144 15.50 -12.75 -1.35
C SER A 144 15.16 -13.73 -2.46
N GLY A 145 15.85 -13.60 -3.59
CA GLY A 145 15.69 -14.48 -4.74
C GLY A 145 14.49 -14.13 -5.62
N PHE A 146 14.35 -14.91 -6.67
CA PHE A 146 13.33 -14.73 -7.71
C PHE A 146 12.60 -16.04 -7.93
N THR A 147 11.32 -15.95 -8.21
CA THR A 147 10.47 -17.07 -8.59
C THR A 147 9.84 -16.80 -9.93
N HIS A 148 9.85 -17.81 -10.79
CA HIS A 148 9.12 -17.77 -12.04
C HIS A 148 7.63 -17.71 -11.77
N VAL A 149 6.93 -16.78 -12.42
CA VAL A 149 5.48 -16.65 -12.36
C VAL A 149 4.90 -16.77 -13.76
N ASP A 150 3.87 -17.60 -13.90
CA ASP A 150 3.24 -17.85 -15.19
C ASP A 150 2.31 -16.70 -15.60
N GLU A 151 1.71 -16.03 -14.64
CA GLU A 151 0.76 -14.95 -14.86
C GLU A 151 0.96 -13.79 -13.88
N LEU A 152 0.67 -12.56 -14.34
CA LEU A 152 0.61 -11.36 -13.54
C LEU A 152 -0.70 -10.60 -13.77
N TRP A 153 -1.18 -9.94 -12.75
CA TRP A 153 -2.35 -9.08 -12.84
C TRP A 153 -2.05 -7.79 -13.60
N ASP A 154 -2.81 -7.49 -14.67
CA ASP A 154 -2.63 -6.29 -15.52
C ASP A 154 -3.57 -5.12 -15.17
N GLY A 155 -4.46 -5.33 -14.20
CA GLY A 155 -5.53 -4.40 -13.82
C GLY A 155 -6.89 -4.77 -14.37
N THR A 156 -6.98 -5.82 -15.18
CA THR A 156 -8.25 -6.31 -15.73
C THR A 156 -8.37 -7.83 -15.68
N SER A 157 -7.25 -8.53 -15.79
CA SER A 157 -7.18 -9.98 -15.79
C SER A 157 -5.77 -10.48 -15.46
N TRP A 158 -5.68 -11.74 -15.12
CA TRP A 158 -4.40 -12.44 -15.05
C TRP A 158 -3.90 -12.68 -16.48
N GLN A 159 -2.74 -12.15 -16.80
CA GLN A 159 -2.12 -12.25 -18.11
C GLN A 159 -0.90 -13.15 -18.05
N PRO A 160 -0.74 -14.01 -19.05
CA PRO A 160 0.49 -14.79 -19.17
C PRO A 160 1.73 -13.89 -19.11
N CYS A 161 2.73 -14.31 -18.37
CA CYS A 161 4.04 -13.67 -18.33
C CYS A 161 4.83 -14.08 -19.56
N THR A 162 4.42 -13.64 -20.73
CA THR A 162 5.23 -13.76 -21.94
C THR A 162 6.23 -12.62 -21.97
N ASN A 163 7.49 -12.94 -21.83
CA ASN A 163 8.60 -11.97 -21.88
C ASN A 163 8.95 -11.61 -23.34
N VAL A 164 7.95 -11.27 -24.11
CA VAL A 164 8.16 -10.85 -25.48
C VAL A 164 8.26 -9.33 -25.50
N TYR A 165 9.49 -8.82 -25.44
CA TYR A 165 9.72 -7.42 -25.79
C TYR A 165 9.55 -7.26 -27.29
N LYS A 166 8.59 -6.46 -27.70
CA LYS A 166 8.40 -6.07 -29.09
C LYS A 166 9.00 -4.68 -29.28
N ASP A 167 9.72 -4.49 -30.38
CA ASP A 167 10.15 -3.16 -30.79
C ASP A 167 8.96 -2.27 -31.19
N LEU A 168 9.22 -1.01 -31.51
CA LEU A 168 8.21 -0.07 -31.98
C LEU A 168 7.46 -0.53 -33.25
N ASN A 169 7.98 -1.52 -33.96
CA ASN A 169 7.39 -2.10 -35.16
C ASN A 169 6.66 -3.41 -34.87
N GLY A 170 6.62 -3.84 -33.61
CA GLY A 170 5.96 -5.08 -33.20
C GLY A 170 6.80 -6.34 -33.40
N ALA A 171 8.08 -6.20 -33.79
CA ALA A 171 8.98 -7.35 -33.89
C ALA A 171 9.49 -7.81 -32.53
N VAL A 172 9.55 -9.11 -32.30
CA VAL A 172 10.09 -9.69 -31.07
C VAL A 172 11.59 -9.43 -31.02
N VAL A 173 12.03 -8.57 -30.09
CA VAL A 173 13.43 -8.17 -29.97
C VAL A 173 14.19 -9.09 -29.03
N ASN A 174 13.54 -9.66 -28.02
CA ASN A 174 14.18 -10.61 -27.14
C ASN A 174 13.15 -11.51 -26.43
N ASP A 175 13.35 -12.81 -26.50
CA ASP A 175 12.66 -13.78 -25.65
C ASP A 175 13.52 -13.97 -24.40
N MET A 176 13.26 -13.21 -23.34
CA MET A 176 13.96 -13.34 -22.07
C MET A 176 13.53 -14.58 -21.28
N GLY A 177 12.80 -15.47 -21.91
CA GLY A 177 12.60 -16.87 -21.55
C GLY A 177 11.82 -17.17 -20.29
N LYS A 178 11.84 -16.34 -19.29
CA LYS A 178 11.09 -16.52 -18.03
C LYS A 178 10.95 -15.20 -17.31
N TYR A 179 9.74 -14.90 -16.87
CA TYR A 179 9.49 -13.74 -16.04
C TYR A 179 9.70 -14.15 -14.58
N ASP A 180 10.84 -13.71 -14.02
CA ASP A 180 11.15 -13.99 -12.63
C ASP A 180 10.78 -12.75 -11.80
N LEU A 181 9.81 -12.94 -10.91
CA LEU A 181 9.38 -11.93 -9.97
C LEU A 181 10.17 -12.05 -8.68
N TYR A 182 10.56 -10.92 -8.10
CA TYR A 182 11.23 -10.92 -6.81
C TYR A 182 10.33 -11.51 -5.72
N ASN A 183 10.87 -12.39 -4.89
CA ASN A 183 10.07 -13.23 -4.01
C ASN A 183 9.17 -12.45 -3.05
N MET A 184 9.55 -11.24 -2.64
CA MET A 184 8.69 -10.40 -1.79
C MET A 184 7.35 -10.00 -2.44
N TYR A 185 7.21 -10.16 -3.76
CA TYR A 185 6.00 -9.83 -4.51
C TYR A 185 5.20 -11.06 -4.94
N VAL A 186 5.70 -12.25 -4.65
CA VAL A 186 5.06 -13.51 -5.03
C VAL A 186 4.08 -13.95 -3.94
N ASN A 187 2.96 -14.53 -4.34
CA ASN A 187 1.95 -15.10 -3.44
C ASN A 187 1.51 -14.14 -2.31
N ARG A 188 1.19 -12.90 -2.68
CA ARG A 188 0.65 -11.90 -1.75
C ARG A 188 -0.88 -11.87 -1.76
N ASP A 189 -1.44 -11.28 -0.71
CA ASP A 189 -2.85 -10.90 -0.66
C ASP A 189 -3.29 -10.30 -2.02
N PRO A 190 -4.40 -10.72 -2.62
CA PRO A 190 -4.86 -10.19 -3.91
C PRO A 190 -4.97 -8.68 -3.97
N ARG A 191 -5.28 -8.02 -2.84
CA ARG A 191 -5.34 -6.56 -2.74
C ARG A 191 -3.98 -5.88 -2.88
N PHE A 192 -2.86 -6.59 -2.65
CA PHE A 192 -1.53 -6.09 -2.96
C PHE A 192 -1.42 -5.75 -4.45
N TYR A 193 -1.81 -6.68 -5.32
CA TYR A 193 -1.75 -6.49 -6.77
C TYR A 193 -2.78 -5.47 -7.28
N ALA A 194 -3.92 -5.37 -6.60
CA ALA A 194 -4.98 -4.43 -6.94
C ALA A 194 -4.72 -2.99 -6.45
N SER A 195 -3.84 -2.82 -5.45
CA SER A 195 -3.66 -1.52 -4.80
C SER A 195 -2.33 -0.86 -5.10
N LEU A 196 -1.33 -1.62 -5.51
CA LEU A 196 0.05 -1.17 -5.65
C LEU A 196 0.62 -1.47 -7.04
N THR A 197 1.50 -0.58 -7.52
CA THR A 197 2.44 -0.87 -8.57
C THR A 197 3.83 -1.06 -7.97
N PHE A 198 4.60 -2.00 -8.50
CA PHE A 198 5.90 -2.40 -8.00
C PHE A 198 6.79 -2.83 -9.17
N GLN A 199 8.09 -3.03 -8.91
CA GLN A 199 9.04 -3.46 -9.94
C GLN A 199 8.59 -4.75 -10.61
N GLY A 200 8.29 -4.68 -11.89
CA GLY A 200 7.81 -5.80 -12.69
C GLY A 200 6.29 -5.98 -12.72
N ALA A 201 5.52 -5.16 -12.00
CA ALA A 201 4.06 -5.18 -12.11
C ALA A 201 3.62 -4.83 -13.54
N LYS A 202 2.65 -5.56 -14.07
CA LYS A 202 2.12 -5.28 -15.41
C LYS A 202 1.22 -4.06 -15.41
N PHE A 203 1.31 -3.34 -16.51
CA PHE A 203 0.49 -2.18 -16.80
C PHE A 203 -0.20 -2.37 -18.15
N ARG A 204 -1.50 -2.10 -18.21
CA ARG A 204 -2.24 -2.09 -19.47
C ARG A 204 -2.30 -0.66 -20.00
N ASN A 205 -1.72 -0.44 -21.16
CA ASN A 205 -1.94 0.78 -21.92
C ASN A 205 -3.10 0.58 -22.88
N ALA A 206 -4.24 1.19 -22.57
CA ALA A 206 -5.46 1.07 -23.38
C ALA A 206 -5.30 1.63 -24.80
N THR A 207 -4.41 2.61 -25.00
CA THR A 207 -4.24 3.31 -26.29
C THR A 207 -3.29 2.60 -27.23
N GLU A 208 -2.22 2.01 -26.71
CA GLU A 208 -1.17 1.41 -27.54
C GLU A 208 -1.30 -0.10 -27.68
N GLY A 209 -2.19 -0.73 -26.91
CA GLY A 209 -2.35 -2.20 -26.92
C GLY A 209 -1.10 -2.98 -26.48
N LEU A 210 -0.10 -2.27 -25.96
CA LEU A 210 1.17 -2.84 -25.55
C LEU A 210 1.12 -3.22 -24.08
N GLU A 211 1.51 -4.45 -23.76
CA GLU A 211 1.76 -4.87 -22.41
C GLU A 211 3.09 -4.28 -21.95
N ARG A 212 3.04 -3.42 -20.94
CA ARG A 212 4.23 -2.84 -20.32
C ARG A 212 4.33 -3.26 -18.87
N CYS A 213 5.55 -3.34 -18.36
CA CYS A 213 5.81 -3.51 -16.93
C CYS A 213 6.30 -2.20 -16.33
N TYR A 214 6.08 -2.04 -15.02
CA TYR A 214 6.70 -0.96 -14.27
C TYR A 214 8.17 -1.27 -14.01
N HIS A 215 9.03 -0.30 -14.26
CA HIS A 215 10.47 -0.37 -14.04
C HIS A 215 10.91 0.77 -13.14
N PHE A 216 10.97 0.52 -11.86
CA PHE A 216 11.48 1.46 -10.87
C PHE A 216 13.00 1.36 -10.71
N ALA A 217 13.59 0.18 -10.98
CA ALA A 217 15.02 0.04 -11.15
C ALA A 217 15.42 0.52 -12.54
N TYR A 218 16.46 1.33 -12.60
CA TYR A 218 16.95 1.89 -13.85
C TYR A 218 17.69 0.82 -14.67
N TRP A 219 17.29 0.62 -15.94
CA TRP A 219 17.97 -0.30 -16.87
C TRP A 219 18.24 0.39 -18.18
N ARG A 220 19.49 0.71 -18.43
CA ARG A 220 19.91 1.40 -19.65
C ARG A 220 20.15 0.45 -20.84
N ASN A 221 20.25 -0.83 -20.65
CA ASN A 221 20.77 -1.75 -21.67
C ASN A 221 19.69 -2.65 -22.29
N LEU A 222 18.59 -2.05 -22.68
CA LEU A 222 17.81 -2.59 -23.76
C LEU A 222 18.05 -1.66 -24.94
N GLU A 223 18.71 -2.10 -25.98
CA GLU A 223 19.17 -1.33 -27.16
C GLU A 223 18.07 -0.50 -27.86
N TYR A 224 16.87 -0.46 -27.33
CA TYR A 224 15.68 0.14 -27.94
C TYR A 224 14.89 1.10 -27.05
N TYR A 225 15.28 1.33 -25.81
CA TYR A 225 14.66 2.38 -25.02
C TYR A 225 15.55 3.61 -24.97
N THR A 226 15.22 4.55 -25.84
CA THR A 226 15.74 5.90 -25.77
C THR A 226 15.55 6.46 -24.36
N TYR A 227 16.56 6.90 -23.75
CA TYR A 227 16.93 7.72 -22.61
C TYR A 227 15.88 8.29 -21.63
N TRP A 228 14.57 8.11 -21.86
CA TRP A 228 13.57 9.00 -21.27
C TRP A 228 12.50 8.31 -20.41
N TRP A 229 12.53 6.96 -20.23
CA TRP A 229 11.33 6.25 -19.85
C TRP A 229 11.56 5.18 -18.76
N VAL A 230 11.90 5.62 -17.55
CA VAL A 230 11.90 4.76 -16.37
C VAL A 230 10.91 5.32 -15.33
N ASP A 231 10.22 4.44 -14.65
CA ASP A 231 9.27 4.79 -13.59
C ASP A 231 9.97 5.30 -12.31
N GLY A 232 11.31 5.16 -12.26
CA GLY A 232 12.23 5.68 -11.24
C GLY A 232 13.18 6.76 -11.78
N TYR A 233 14.17 7.13 -10.97
CA TYR A 233 15.19 8.16 -11.24
C TYR A 233 15.79 8.10 -12.68
N PRO A 234 16.16 9.23 -13.38
CA PRO A 234 16.74 10.43 -12.77
C PRO A 234 16.00 11.77 -12.96
N ASN A 235 14.72 11.79 -13.23
CA ASN A 235 14.04 13.07 -13.41
C ASN A 235 13.38 13.51 -12.09
N VAL A 236 13.96 14.49 -11.42
CA VAL A 236 13.58 14.99 -10.09
C VAL A 236 12.15 15.54 -9.95
N ASN A 237 11.40 15.67 -11.04
CA ASN A 237 10.08 16.32 -10.99
C ASN A 237 8.89 15.37 -11.17
N THR A 238 9.11 14.13 -11.62
CA THR A 238 8.02 13.25 -12.05
C THR A 238 8.20 11.78 -11.65
N ASN A 239 9.11 11.48 -10.72
CA ASN A 239 9.52 10.11 -10.43
C ASN A 239 9.01 9.59 -9.11
N ASN A 240 8.75 8.30 -9.10
CA ASN A 240 8.47 7.55 -7.89
C ASN A 240 9.76 7.35 -7.10
N GLU A 241 9.83 7.93 -5.90
CA GLU A 241 11.02 7.89 -5.05
C GLU A 241 11.13 6.61 -4.23
N THR A 242 10.03 5.89 -4.04
CA THR A 242 9.97 4.75 -3.12
C THR A 242 10.09 3.39 -3.79
N GLY A 243 9.96 3.34 -5.11
CA GLY A 243 9.90 2.10 -5.87
C GLY A 243 8.51 1.45 -5.88
N TYR A 244 7.50 2.16 -5.39
CA TYR A 244 6.10 1.71 -5.39
C TYR A 244 5.17 2.86 -5.75
N GLY A 245 4.19 2.57 -6.59
CA GLY A 245 3.14 3.52 -6.94
C GLY A 245 1.77 3.08 -6.43
N LEU A 246 0.83 4.00 -6.47
CA LEU A 246 -0.57 3.73 -6.18
C LEU A 246 -1.25 3.14 -7.42
N ARG A 247 -1.99 2.04 -7.23
CA ARG A 247 -2.85 1.44 -8.25
C ARG A 247 -4.33 1.58 -7.91
N LYS A 248 -4.68 1.49 -6.62
CA LYS A 248 -6.05 1.71 -6.16
C LYS A 248 -6.58 3.07 -6.64
N PHE A 249 -7.79 3.13 -7.10
CA PHE A 249 -8.44 4.26 -7.78
C PHE A 249 -7.94 4.57 -9.21
N MET A 250 -6.91 3.88 -9.68
CA MET A 250 -6.40 4.07 -11.02
C MET A 250 -7.28 3.36 -12.04
N ASN A 251 -7.83 4.10 -13.00
CA ASN A 251 -8.62 3.50 -14.06
C ASN A 251 -7.71 2.99 -15.19
N PRO A 252 -7.66 1.68 -15.44
CA PRO A 252 -6.78 1.10 -16.46
C PRO A 252 -7.16 1.49 -17.89
N VAL A 253 -8.36 2.06 -18.09
CA VAL A 253 -8.81 2.53 -19.41
C VAL A 253 -8.66 4.05 -19.57
N ALA A 254 -8.14 4.76 -18.57
CA ALA A 254 -7.79 6.17 -18.73
C ALA A 254 -6.65 6.34 -19.72
N ASP A 255 -6.80 7.23 -20.65
CA ASP A 255 -5.77 7.57 -21.63
C ASP A 255 -5.09 8.89 -21.22
N ILE A 256 -4.16 8.77 -20.28
CA ILE A 256 -3.46 9.92 -19.73
C ILE A 256 -2.63 10.65 -20.79
N LYS A 257 -2.06 9.92 -21.74
CA LYS A 257 -1.24 10.47 -22.81
C LYS A 257 -2.03 11.40 -23.74
N ASN A 258 -3.30 11.07 -23.99
CA ASN A 258 -4.21 11.88 -24.78
C ASN A 258 -5.12 12.76 -23.93
N TRP A 259 -4.82 12.93 -22.66
CA TRP A 259 -5.54 13.79 -21.72
C TRP A 259 -7.01 13.37 -21.51
N ILE A 260 -7.30 12.09 -21.60
CA ILE A 260 -8.63 11.54 -21.33
C ILE A 260 -8.63 11.02 -19.88
N GLY A 261 -9.07 11.88 -18.97
CA GLY A 261 -9.31 11.54 -17.58
C GLY A 261 -10.61 10.77 -17.39
N THR A 262 -10.78 10.22 -16.21
CA THR A 262 -11.97 9.50 -15.79
C THR A 262 -12.52 10.09 -14.51
N SER A 263 -13.83 10.06 -14.34
CA SER A 263 -14.43 10.36 -13.05
C SER A 263 -14.44 9.11 -12.18
N SER A 264 -14.15 9.27 -10.91
CA SER A 264 -14.25 8.21 -9.92
C SER A 264 -15.07 8.67 -8.71
N ASN A 265 -15.70 7.71 -8.03
CA ASN A 265 -16.39 7.98 -6.80
C ASN A 265 -15.44 7.66 -5.62
N TYR A 266 -15.18 8.66 -4.78
CA TYR A 266 -14.37 8.44 -3.58
C TYR A 266 -15.27 8.02 -2.42
N PRO A 267 -15.08 6.82 -1.82
CA PRO A 267 -15.91 6.35 -0.73
C PRO A 267 -15.65 7.19 0.53
N LEU A 268 -16.73 7.70 1.12
CA LEU A 268 -16.72 8.30 2.44
C LEU A 268 -17.14 7.28 3.50
N PHE A 269 -18.14 6.45 3.17
CA PHE A 269 -18.57 5.32 3.98
C PHE A 269 -18.91 4.15 3.06
N ARG A 270 -18.44 2.96 3.41
CA ARG A 270 -18.74 1.72 2.69
C ARG A 270 -18.90 0.54 3.64
N LEU A 271 -19.58 -0.49 3.16
CA LEU A 271 -20.03 -1.61 3.98
C LEU A 271 -18.88 -2.37 4.66
N ALA A 272 -17.74 -2.55 4.00
CA ALA A 272 -16.57 -3.20 4.60
C ALA A 272 -16.09 -2.50 5.87
N GLU A 273 -16.17 -1.16 5.93
CA GLU A 273 -15.81 -0.45 7.16
C GLU A 273 -16.72 -0.83 8.33
N LEU A 274 -18.04 -1.00 8.08
CA LEU A 274 -18.98 -1.41 9.13
C LEU A 274 -18.67 -2.82 9.65
N TYR A 275 -18.34 -3.75 8.78
CA TYR A 275 -17.91 -5.09 9.20
C TYR A 275 -16.64 -5.05 10.05
N LEU A 276 -15.65 -4.24 9.66
CA LEU A 276 -14.42 -4.08 10.42
C LEU A 276 -14.63 -3.34 11.75
N ILE A 277 -15.58 -2.41 11.84
CA ILE A 277 -16.01 -1.79 13.11
C ILE A 277 -16.67 -2.84 14.01
N LYS A 278 -17.57 -3.68 13.45
CA LYS A 278 -18.22 -4.77 14.19
C LYS A 278 -17.19 -5.76 14.74
N ALA A 279 -16.26 -6.22 13.90
CA ALA A 279 -15.20 -7.15 14.30
C ALA A 279 -14.35 -6.58 15.45
N GLU A 280 -13.88 -5.31 15.31
CA GLU A 280 -13.08 -4.66 16.35
C GLU A 280 -13.87 -4.51 17.65
N ALA A 281 -15.11 -4.04 17.58
CA ALA A 281 -15.92 -3.78 18.76
C ALA A 281 -16.25 -5.08 19.51
N LEU A 282 -16.60 -6.14 18.82
CA LEU A 282 -16.85 -7.45 19.42
C LEU A 282 -15.59 -8.05 20.03
N ASN A 283 -14.45 -8.00 19.33
CA ASN A 283 -13.18 -8.49 19.86
C ASN A 283 -12.76 -7.73 21.13
N GLU A 284 -12.99 -6.42 21.21
CA GLU A 284 -12.69 -5.63 22.40
C GLU A 284 -13.71 -5.86 23.54
N TYR A 285 -14.91 -6.26 23.22
CA TYR A 285 -15.95 -6.59 24.21
C TYR A 285 -15.73 -7.95 24.85
N TYR A 286 -15.50 -9.01 24.06
CA TYR A 286 -15.29 -10.36 24.54
C TYR A 286 -13.88 -10.59 25.09
N GLU A 287 -13.70 -11.60 25.93
CA GLU A 287 -12.38 -11.99 26.46
C GLU A 287 -11.53 -12.73 25.41
N SER A 288 -12.17 -13.38 24.46
CA SER A 288 -11.57 -14.01 23.27
C SER A 288 -12.52 -13.84 22.09
N PRO A 289 -12.03 -13.89 20.84
CA PRO A 289 -12.88 -13.82 19.68
C PRO A 289 -13.88 -15.01 19.67
N ASN A 290 -15.10 -14.71 19.30
CA ASN A 290 -16.16 -15.69 19.07
C ASN A 290 -16.51 -15.72 17.57
N GLN A 291 -17.49 -16.57 17.20
CA GLN A 291 -17.90 -16.73 15.81
C GLN A 291 -18.32 -15.39 15.16
N ASP A 292 -19.03 -14.52 15.90
CA ASP A 292 -19.45 -13.21 15.36
C ASP A 292 -18.28 -12.30 14.97
N VAL A 293 -17.13 -12.42 15.66
CA VAL A 293 -15.90 -11.69 15.31
C VAL A 293 -15.32 -12.25 14.02
N TYR A 294 -15.24 -13.59 13.93
CA TYR A 294 -14.73 -14.25 12.72
C TYR A 294 -15.64 -13.98 11.51
N ASP A 295 -16.94 -14.11 11.66
CA ASP A 295 -17.89 -13.84 10.58
C ASP A 295 -17.74 -12.40 10.05
N ALA A 296 -17.58 -11.44 10.94
CA ALA A 296 -17.47 -10.05 10.54
C ALA A 296 -16.16 -9.74 9.77
N ILE A 297 -15.02 -10.28 10.20
CA ILE A 297 -13.75 -10.04 9.50
C ILE A 297 -13.66 -10.88 8.21
N ASN A 298 -14.17 -12.12 8.24
CA ASN A 298 -14.11 -13.02 7.10
C ASN A 298 -15.02 -12.58 5.96
N GLU A 299 -16.11 -11.87 6.23
CA GLU A 299 -16.93 -11.25 5.18
C GLU A 299 -16.11 -10.30 4.30
N VAL A 300 -15.14 -9.56 4.89
CA VAL A 300 -14.24 -8.67 4.13
C VAL A 300 -13.18 -9.49 3.39
N ARG A 301 -12.64 -10.52 4.02
CA ARG A 301 -11.56 -11.36 3.48
C ARG A 301 -12.02 -12.23 2.32
N SER A 302 -13.15 -12.88 2.46
CA SER A 302 -13.72 -13.79 1.46
C SER A 302 -14.05 -13.09 0.14
N ARG A 303 -14.37 -11.79 0.16
CA ARG A 303 -14.61 -11.00 -1.04
C ARG A 303 -13.42 -11.03 -2.02
N VAL A 304 -12.21 -11.11 -1.51
CA VAL A 304 -10.96 -11.16 -2.29
C VAL A 304 -10.29 -12.53 -2.22
N GLU A 305 -11.03 -13.56 -1.83
CA GLU A 305 -10.57 -14.96 -1.76
C GLU A 305 -9.39 -15.18 -0.79
N MET A 306 -9.25 -14.31 0.21
CA MET A 306 -8.32 -14.55 1.30
C MET A 306 -8.89 -15.63 2.24
N PRO A 307 -8.04 -16.51 2.78
CA PRO A 307 -8.46 -17.54 3.71
C PRO A 307 -9.16 -16.96 4.94
N ASP A 308 -10.17 -17.68 5.41
CA ASP A 308 -10.89 -17.33 6.63
C ASP A 308 -10.00 -17.46 7.87
N LEU A 309 -10.15 -16.53 8.81
CA LEU A 309 -9.58 -16.63 10.14
C LEU A 309 -10.43 -17.56 11.02
N PRO A 310 -9.84 -18.28 11.97
CA PRO A 310 -8.44 -18.27 12.39
C PRO A 310 -7.53 -19.11 11.48
N ILE A 311 -6.31 -18.64 11.22
CA ILE A 311 -5.28 -19.37 10.48
C ILE A 311 -4.26 -19.98 11.45
N VAL A 312 -3.80 -19.20 12.41
CA VAL A 312 -2.84 -19.62 13.43
C VAL A 312 -3.49 -19.62 14.82
N SER A 313 -2.91 -20.37 15.75
CA SER A 313 -3.44 -20.48 17.12
C SER A 313 -3.55 -19.13 17.84
N GLU A 314 -2.68 -18.18 17.55
CA GLU A 314 -2.72 -16.83 18.12
C GLU A 314 -4.02 -16.08 17.74
N ASP A 315 -4.59 -16.34 16.58
CA ASP A 315 -5.84 -15.73 16.11
C ASP A 315 -7.04 -16.06 17.03
N ASN A 316 -6.95 -17.10 17.86
CA ASN A 316 -7.95 -17.44 18.86
C ASN A 316 -7.83 -16.63 20.15
N THR A 317 -6.86 -15.74 20.23
CA THR A 317 -6.69 -14.84 21.38
C THR A 317 -7.19 -13.44 21.05
N LYS A 318 -7.62 -12.69 22.08
CA LYS A 318 -8.04 -11.29 21.94
C LYS A 318 -6.95 -10.43 21.30
N ILE A 319 -5.68 -10.66 21.70
CA ILE A 319 -4.53 -9.89 21.19
C ILE A 319 -4.23 -10.27 19.74
N GLY A 320 -4.17 -11.55 19.44
CA GLY A 320 -3.92 -12.03 18.07
C GLY A 320 -4.98 -11.53 17.09
N MET A 321 -6.25 -11.66 17.45
CA MET A 321 -7.36 -11.15 16.63
C MET A 321 -7.31 -9.61 16.50
N ARG A 322 -6.91 -8.88 17.54
CA ARG A 322 -6.70 -7.42 17.44
C ARG A 322 -5.63 -7.09 16.40
N LYS A 323 -4.52 -7.83 16.35
CA LYS A 323 -3.46 -7.66 15.33
C LYS A 323 -4.07 -7.85 13.93
N ARG A 324 -4.83 -8.94 13.74
CA ARG A 324 -5.50 -9.24 12.45
C ARG A 324 -6.46 -8.13 12.04
N ILE A 325 -7.37 -7.72 12.91
CA ILE A 325 -8.36 -6.67 12.61
C ILE A 325 -7.69 -5.34 12.28
N ARG A 326 -6.66 -4.95 13.03
CA ARG A 326 -5.92 -3.70 12.77
C ARG A 326 -5.17 -3.74 11.45
N ASN A 327 -4.60 -4.90 11.10
CA ASN A 327 -3.94 -5.10 9.81
C ASN A 327 -4.95 -5.15 8.67
N GLU A 328 -6.07 -5.86 8.84
CA GLU A 328 -7.14 -5.93 7.85
C GLU A 328 -7.70 -4.53 7.53
N ARG A 329 -7.95 -3.69 8.55
CA ARG A 329 -8.32 -2.28 8.34
C ARG A 329 -7.28 -1.51 7.56
N ARG A 330 -5.99 -1.75 7.83
CA ARG A 330 -4.89 -1.08 7.14
C ARG A 330 -4.82 -1.43 5.67
N VAL A 331 -5.00 -2.71 5.33
CA VAL A 331 -4.96 -3.21 3.96
C VAL A 331 -6.23 -2.84 3.20
N GLU A 332 -7.39 -3.14 3.76
CA GLU A 332 -8.69 -2.94 3.14
C GLU A 332 -9.00 -1.48 2.88
N LEU A 333 -8.78 -0.63 3.86
CA LEU A 333 -9.08 0.81 3.80
C LEU A 333 -7.86 1.65 3.37
N PHE A 334 -6.88 1.01 2.73
CA PHE A 334 -5.71 1.71 2.20
C PHE A 334 -6.12 2.82 1.25
N PHE A 335 -5.48 4.00 1.40
CA PHE A 335 -5.73 5.22 0.62
C PHE A 335 -7.15 5.82 0.73
N GLU A 336 -7.93 5.40 1.74
CA GLU A 336 -9.27 5.94 2.05
C GLU A 336 -9.26 6.88 3.28
N GLY A 337 -8.10 7.30 3.74
CA GLY A 337 -7.94 8.26 4.85
C GLY A 337 -8.07 7.67 6.26
N HIS A 338 -8.40 6.39 6.42
CA HIS A 338 -8.70 5.77 7.73
C HIS A 338 -7.47 5.59 8.63
N ARG A 339 -6.31 5.18 8.06
CA ARG A 339 -5.10 4.84 8.84
C ARG A 339 -4.66 5.96 9.78
N PHE A 340 -4.73 7.20 9.32
CA PHE A 340 -4.37 8.37 10.10
C PHE A 340 -5.18 8.48 11.40
N TRP A 341 -6.49 8.21 11.32
CA TRP A 341 -7.40 8.24 12.46
C TRP A 341 -7.29 6.99 13.32
N ASP A 342 -7.16 5.83 12.72
CA ASP A 342 -7.03 4.55 13.40
C ASP A 342 -5.82 4.52 14.34
N VAL A 343 -4.65 4.92 13.85
CA VAL A 343 -3.42 5.00 14.64
C VAL A 343 -3.58 5.95 15.84
N ARG A 344 -4.29 7.07 15.65
CA ARG A 344 -4.55 8.02 16.73
C ARG A 344 -5.59 7.53 17.72
N ARG A 345 -6.68 6.91 17.28
CA ARG A 345 -7.69 6.38 18.20
C ARG A 345 -7.20 5.15 18.96
N TRP A 346 -6.31 4.35 18.39
CA TRP A 346 -5.63 3.25 19.09
C TRP A 346 -4.50 3.71 20.00
N LYS A 347 -4.05 4.93 19.85
CA LYS A 347 -2.91 5.53 20.58
C LYS A 347 -1.60 4.76 20.37
N ILE A 348 -1.29 4.43 19.13
CA ILE A 348 -0.08 3.74 18.68
C ILE A 348 0.74 4.58 17.69
N GLY A 349 0.62 5.91 17.78
CA GLY A 349 1.25 6.84 16.85
C GLY A 349 2.77 6.80 16.87
N ASP A 350 3.35 6.65 18.03
CA ASP A 350 4.79 6.47 18.25
C ASP A 350 5.32 5.22 17.58
N LYS A 351 4.57 4.11 17.63
CA LYS A 351 4.93 2.83 17.02
C LYS A 351 4.73 2.77 15.51
N CYS A 352 3.80 3.56 14.97
CA CYS A 352 3.41 3.50 13.57
C CYS A 352 3.87 4.69 12.73
N PHE A 353 3.97 5.88 13.34
CA PHE A 353 4.40 7.13 12.69
C PHE A 353 5.67 7.72 13.32
N GLY A 354 6.13 7.16 14.44
CA GLY A 354 7.40 7.52 15.09
C GLY A 354 8.56 6.61 14.67
N ILE A 355 8.37 5.79 13.65
CA ILE A 355 9.38 4.91 13.08
C ILE A 355 9.83 5.43 11.70
N PRO A 356 10.99 5.03 11.21
CA PRO A 356 11.42 5.40 9.86
C PRO A 356 10.42 4.93 8.79
N ASN A 357 10.21 5.75 7.78
CA ASN A 357 9.62 5.31 6.54
C ASN A 357 10.68 4.63 5.69
N TYR A 358 10.33 3.48 5.12
CA TYR A 358 11.23 2.71 4.28
C TYR A 358 10.78 2.75 2.82
N ARG A 359 11.76 2.57 1.94
CA ARG A 359 11.59 2.46 0.50
C ARG A 359 12.50 1.39 -0.09
N MET A 360 12.29 0.99 -1.33
CA MET A 360 13.31 0.32 -2.10
C MET A 360 14.39 1.32 -2.51
N ASN A 361 15.59 0.84 -2.78
CA ASN A 361 16.69 1.72 -3.21
C ASN A 361 16.55 2.13 -4.68
N ALA A 362 15.47 2.83 -4.98
CA ALA A 362 15.20 3.35 -6.33
C ALA A 362 16.14 4.50 -6.73
N GLN A 363 16.82 5.10 -5.75
CA GLN A 363 17.76 6.21 -5.94
C GLN A 363 19.08 5.89 -5.22
N PRO A 364 19.88 4.94 -5.75
CA PRO A 364 21.14 4.59 -5.13
C PRO A 364 22.14 5.74 -5.24
N THR A 365 22.98 5.84 -4.24
CA THR A 365 24.10 6.77 -4.26
C THR A 365 25.20 6.25 -5.21
N GLU A 366 26.02 7.18 -5.72
CA GLU A 366 27.20 6.83 -6.51
C GLU A 366 28.12 5.85 -5.76
N ALA A 367 28.29 6.04 -4.46
CA ALA A 367 29.08 5.15 -3.61
C ALA A 367 28.53 3.70 -3.56
N GLU A 368 27.22 3.53 -3.53
CA GLU A 368 26.59 2.19 -3.55
C GLU A 368 26.80 1.49 -4.88
N ILE A 369 26.67 2.24 -5.99
CA ILE A 369 26.92 1.70 -7.32
C ILE A 369 28.40 1.36 -7.51
N MET A 370 29.31 2.22 -7.05
CA MET A 370 30.76 1.95 -7.06
C MET A 370 31.14 0.74 -6.20
N ALA A 371 30.53 0.60 -5.03
CA ALA A 371 30.77 -0.57 -4.18
C ALA A 371 30.38 -1.86 -4.91
N LYS A 372 29.24 -1.87 -5.60
CA LYS A 372 28.81 -3.02 -6.42
C LYS A 372 29.73 -3.26 -7.62
N ALA A 373 30.19 -2.20 -8.25
CA ALA A 373 31.16 -2.28 -9.34
C ALA A 373 32.46 -2.97 -8.90
N ASN A 374 33.00 -2.56 -7.74
CA ASN A 374 34.20 -3.18 -7.17
C ASN A 374 33.97 -4.65 -6.82
N GLU A 375 32.80 -5.00 -6.28
CA GLU A 375 32.39 -6.39 -6.02
C GLU A 375 32.41 -7.23 -7.30
N LEU A 376 31.99 -6.65 -8.43
CA LEU A 376 31.99 -7.29 -9.74
C LEU A 376 33.35 -7.25 -10.47
N GLY A 377 34.40 -6.69 -9.83
CA GLY A 377 35.76 -6.68 -10.35
C GLY A 377 36.07 -5.52 -11.32
N TYR A 378 35.21 -4.50 -11.38
CA TYR A 378 35.48 -3.29 -12.18
C TYR A 378 36.38 -2.33 -11.39
N THR A 379 37.69 -2.39 -11.64
CA THR A 379 38.71 -1.60 -10.90
C THR A 379 39.11 -0.28 -11.57
N SER A 380 38.70 -0.08 -12.82
CA SER A 380 39.01 1.13 -13.59
C SER A 380 37.73 1.73 -14.14
N MET A 381 37.26 2.76 -13.48
CA MET A 381 36.08 3.50 -13.83
C MET A 381 36.47 4.80 -14.48
N THR A 382 36.28 4.92 -15.77
CA THR A 382 36.50 6.19 -16.45
C THR A 382 35.22 7.01 -16.44
N ASP A 383 35.32 8.24 -16.00
CA ASP A 383 34.19 9.18 -15.84
C ASP A 383 33.60 9.70 -17.17
N ASN A 384 33.73 8.93 -18.22
CA ASN A 384 33.26 9.34 -19.53
C ASN A 384 32.00 8.57 -19.92
N ALA A 385 30.88 9.24 -19.91
CA ALA A 385 29.56 8.70 -20.26
C ALA A 385 29.50 8.09 -21.69
N ASN A 386 30.47 8.38 -22.56
CA ASN A 386 30.59 7.79 -23.91
C ASN A 386 31.48 6.55 -23.96
N ASN A 387 32.02 6.11 -22.82
CA ASN A 387 32.87 4.94 -22.75
C ASN A 387 32.01 3.71 -22.43
N PRO A 388 32.03 2.62 -23.25
CA PRO A 388 31.31 1.39 -22.96
C PRO A 388 31.73 0.68 -21.64
N ASP A 389 32.86 1.08 -21.06
CA ASP A 389 33.34 0.60 -19.77
C ASP A 389 32.94 1.52 -18.60
N TYR A 390 32.09 2.53 -18.84
CA TYR A 390 31.57 3.38 -17.80
C TYR A 390 30.81 2.56 -16.77
N TRP A 391 31.23 2.65 -15.50
CA TRP A 391 30.74 1.82 -14.42
C TRP A 391 29.21 1.90 -14.21
N TRP A 392 28.63 3.09 -14.47
CA TRP A 392 27.20 3.30 -14.40
C TRP A 392 26.45 2.37 -15.36
N ASP A 393 26.92 2.25 -16.59
CA ASP A 393 26.30 1.40 -17.59
C ASP A 393 26.51 -0.09 -17.29
N ARG A 394 27.64 -0.44 -16.70
CA ARG A 394 27.95 -1.85 -16.42
C ARG A 394 27.33 -2.38 -15.13
N VAL A 395 27.00 -1.51 -14.21
CA VAL A 395 26.49 -1.89 -12.89
C VAL A 395 25.02 -1.52 -12.75
N TRP A 396 24.72 -0.22 -12.71
CA TRP A 396 23.34 0.22 -12.47
C TRP A 396 22.41 -0.11 -13.63
N ASN A 397 22.90 -0.03 -14.84
CA ASN A 397 22.14 -0.37 -16.04
C ASN A 397 22.17 -1.85 -16.38
N SER A 398 22.97 -2.68 -15.72
CA SER A 398 22.88 -4.11 -15.87
C SER A 398 21.67 -4.63 -15.07
N ARG A 399 20.86 -5.49 -15.71
CA ARG A 399 19.68 -6.06 -15.08
C ARG A 399 19.98 -6.62 -13.70
N ASP A 400 20.93 -7.54 -13.61
CA ASP A 400 21.16 -8.31 -12.39
C ASP A 400 21.81 -7.48 -11.29
N ALA A 401 22.81 -6.66 -11.63
CA ALA A 401 23.49 -5.81 -10.67
C ALA A 401 22.58 -4.66 -10.20
N GLY A 402 21.84 -4.02 -11.12
CA GLY A 402 20.88 -2.97 -10.81
C GLY A 402 19.77 -3.45 -9.90
N LEU A 403 19.23 -4.65 -10.13
CA LEU A 403 18.21 -5.24 -9.26
C LEU A 403 18.75 -5.56 -7.87
N GLN A 404 19.99 -6.05 -7.73
CA GLN A 404 20.58 -6.30 -6.43
C GLN A 404 20.78 -5.02 -5.62
N ILE A 405 21.03 -3.89 -6.27
CA ILE A 405 21.10 -2.57 -5.63
C ILE A 405 19.69 -2.10 -5.27
N TYR A 406 18.74 -2.25 -6.18
CA TYR A 406 17.35 -1.80 -6.02
C TYR A 406 16.64 -2.52 -4.87
N TYR A 407 16.72 -3.85 -4.81
CA TYR A 407 16.03 -4.64 -3.79
C TYR A 407 16.71 -4.56 -2.41
N LYS A 408 17.11 -3.37 -2.04
CA LYS A 408 17.63 -3.05 -0.73
C LYS A 408 16.67 -2.11 -0.01
N ARG A 409 16.14 -2.56 1.12
CA ARG A 409 15.34 -1.71 1.99
C ARG A 409 16.19 -0.56 2.51
N THR A 410 15.77 0.65 2.28
CA THR A 410 16.49 1.88 2.64
C THR A 410 15.56 2.80 3.43
N VAL A 411 16.11 3.50 4.41
CA VAL A 411 15.37 4.55 5.13
C VAL A 411 15.17 5.72 4.18
N ASP A 412 13.90 6.10 4.01
CA ASP A 412 13.52 7.28 3.25
C ASP A 412 13.49 8.53 4.14
N VAL A 413 12.66 8.50 5.17
CA VAL A 413 12.51 9.60 6.12
C VAL A 413 12.46 9.06 7.54
N ASN A 414 13.24 9.68 8.43
CA ASN A 414 13.10 9.45 9.87
C ASN A 414 11.93 10.27 10.40
N CYS A 415 10.90 9.60 10.83
CA CYS A 415 9.70 10.23 11.35
C CYS A 415 9.75 10.36 12.87
N VAL A 416 9.13 11.41 13.39
CA VAL A 416 8.98 11.65 14.82
C VAL A 416 7.50 11.80 15.12
N PHE A 417 7.03 11.08 16.14
CA PHE A 417 5.69 11.24 16.65
C PHE A 417 5.75 11.48 18.16
N SER A 418 5.11 12.55 18.62
CA SER A 418 5.05 12.90 20.04
C SER A 418 3.60 12.95 20.52
N ASP A 419 3.40 12.87 21.83
CA ASP A 419 2.06 12.83 22.45
C ASP A 419 1.13 13.97 22.03
N LYS A 420 1.68 15.17 21.81
CA LYS A 420 0.87 16.30 21.31
C LYS A 420 0.21 16.03 19.97
N MET A 421 0.81 15.18 19.11
CA MET A 421 0.30 14.89 17.78
C MET A 421 -0.95 14.01 17.77
N TYR A 422 -1.38 13.49 18.91
CA TYR A 422 -2.70 12.86 19.04
C TYR A 422 -3.86 13.84 18.93
N LEU A 423 -3.59 15.12 19.20
CA LEU A 423 -4.54 16.23 19.05
C LEU A 423 -3.99 17.23 18.03
N PHE A 424 -4.89 17.94 17.37
CA PHE A 424 -4.51 19.05 16.50
C PHE A 424 -4.33 20.34 17.32
N PRO A 425 -3.42 21.24 16.90
CA PRO A 425 -3.38 22.58 17.46
C PRO A 425 -4.69 23.32 17.15
N ILE A 426 -5.18 24.11 18.10
CA ILE A 426 -6.21 25.09 17.84
C ILE A 426 -5.54 26.26 17.11
N PRO A 427 -6.07 26.73 15.97
CA PRO A 427 -5.47 27.85 15.26
C PRO A 427 -5.33 29.08 16.16
N GLN A 428 -4.15 29.71 16.17
CA GLN A 428 -3.89 30.87 17.04
C GLN A 428 -4.88 32.01 16.80
N GLY A 429 -5.34 32.18 15.55
CA GLY A 429 -6.37 33.18 15.22
C GLY A 429 -7.70 32.96 15.92
N ASP A 430 -8.06 31.71 16.21
CA ASP A 430 -9.31 31.38 16.92
C ASP A 430 -9.13 31.60 18.46
N ILE A 431 -7.97 31.24 19.00
CA ILE A 431 -7.62 31.54 20.39
C ILE A 431 -7.65 33.07 20.65
N ASN A 432 -7.08 33.84 19.71
CA ASN A 432 -7.06 35.31 19.84
C ASN A 432 -8.46 35.94 19.79
N LYS A 433 -9.42 35.30 19.14
CA LYS A 433 -10.81 35.76 19.04
C LYS A 433 -11.66 35.34 20.24
N ASN A 434 -11.31 34.19 20.84
CA ASN A 434 -12.06 33.62 21.97
C ASN A 434 -11.11 33.28 23.12
N LEU A 435 -11.00 34.14 24.10
CA LEU A 435 -10.11 33.98 25.25
C LEU A 435 -10.46 32.80 26.18
N ASN A 436 -11.60 32.13 25.96
CA ASN A 436 -11.95 30.89 26.67
C ASN A 436 -11.36 29.65 26.01
N LEU A 437 -10.76 29.78 24.83
CA LEU A 437 -10.07 28.68 24.18
C LEU A 437 -8.67 28.51 24.77
N VAL A 438 -8.37 27.31 25.24
CA VAL A 438 -7.05 26.92 25.73
C VAL A 438 -6.43 25.95 24.69
N GLN A 439 -5.17 26.21 24.36
CA GLN A 439 -4.44 25.38 23.41
C GLN A 439 -4.34 23.91 23.87
N ASN A 440 -4.40 22.99 22.97
CA ASN A 440 -4.19 21.59 23.25
C ASN A 440 -2.77 21.32 23.77
N TYR A 441 -2.64 20.27 24.59
CA TYR A 441 -1.38 19.90 25.23
C TYR A 441 -0.19 19.85 24.25
N GLY A 442 0.88 20.55 24.60
CA GLY A 442 2.16 20.52 23.86
C GLY A 442 2.22 21.37 22.60
N TRP A 443 1.14 22.11 22.26
CA TRP A 443 1.10 23.04 21.13
C TRP A 443 1.26 24.49 21.55
#